data_cbffe77c47f295b44fc0a027a6bf6433
#
_entry.id   cbffe77c47f295b44fc0a027a6bf6433
#
_cell.length_a   1.000
_cell.length_b   1.000
_cell.length_c   1.000
_cell.angle_alpha   90.00
_cell.angle_beta   90.00
_cell.angle_gamma   90.00
#
_symmetry.space_group_name_H-M   'P 1'
#
loop_
_entity.id
_entity.type
_entity.pdbx_description
1 polymer ?
#
loop_
_entity_poly.entity_id
_entity_poly.type
_entity_poly.pdbx_seq_one_letter_code
_entity_poly.pdbx_strand_id
1 'polypeptide(L)'
;YFGKVYRKETMHKGRSSEFFQGGVELMNKPGLQGDKEVMTMIQESLPGISLKNILLELGSAKFYNRLLELVGNQRNELEDILRLRDISEMKRFVSKNDFEESLNQLLLSLPTCFGNIDLLHQMMDKCQDSVLLGALQELKDLYESLDSKEKIIFDLGMVPTMKYYTGFMIKGYSD
;
A
#
# COMPACT_ATOMS: atom_id res chain seq x y z
N TYR A 1 -6.66 -5.81 -20.80
CA TYR A 1 -8.07 -6.10 -20.98
C TYR A 1 -8.92 -4.85 -20.71
N PHE A 2 -10.08 -4.81 -21.35
CA PHE A 2 -11.11 -3.83 -21.07
C PHE A 2 -12.47 -4.50 -21.21
N GLY A 3 -13.33 -4.44 -20.19
CA GLY A 3 -14.61 -5.13 -20.24
C GLY A 3 -15.50 -4.91 -19.02
N LYS A 4 -16.69 -5.48 -19.09
CA LYS A 4 -17.61 -5.52 -17.97
C LYS A 4 -17.15 -6.52 -16.93
N VAL A 5 -17.15 -6.10 -15.68
CA VAL A 5 -16.86 -6.97 -14.53
C VAL A 5 -18.04 -6.95 -13.56
N TYR A 6 -18.18 -8.04 -12.83
CA TYR A 6 -19.25 -8.24 -11.85
C TYR A 6 -18.61 -8.51 -10.49
N ARG A 7 -19.01 -7.72 -9.49
CA ARG A 7 -18.54 -7.88 -8.12
C ARG A 7 -19.74 -7.87 -7.17
N LYS A 8 -19.73 -8.84 -6.23
CA LYS A 8 -20.71 -8.80 -5.15
C LYS A 8 -20.34 -7.68 -4.20
N GLU A 9 -21.03 -6.56 -4.30
CA GLU A 9 -20.86 -5.44 -3.37
C GLU A 9 -22.07 -5.38 -2.42
N THR A 10 -21.81 -4.91 -1.19
CA THR A 10 -22.89 -4.50 -0.29
C THR A 10 -23.62 -3.34 -0.93
N MET A 11 -24.94 -3.49 -1.09
CA MET A 11 -25.80 -2.49 -1.74
C MET A 11 -25.77 -1.18 -0.96
N HIS A 12 -24.90 -0.26 -1.37
CA HIS A 12 -24.94 1.15 -0.97
C HIS A 12 -25.43 1.99 -2.16
N LYS A 13 -26.18 3.07 -1.88
CA LYS A 13 -26.69 3.99 -2.91
C LYS A 13 -25.55 4.43 -3.85
N GLY A 14 -25.71 4.15 -5.14
CA GLY A 14 -24.80 4.57 -6.20
C GLY A 14 -23.73 3.56 -6.61
N ARG A 15 -23.65 2.37 -6.00
CA ARG A 15 -22.76 1.30 -6.45
C ARG A 15 -23.51 0.25 -7.24
N SER A 16 -23.05 -0.01 -8.46
CA SER A 16 -23.54 -1.12 -9.29
C SER A 16 -22.65 -2.34 -9.09
N SER A 17 -23.25 -3.53 -9.04
CA SER A 17 -22.51 -4.79 -9.07
C SER A 17 -21.90 -5.10 -10.45
N GLU A 18 -22.29 -4.36 -11.49
CA GLU A 18 -21.72 -4.39 -12.84
C GLU A 18 -21.05 -3.05 -13.14
N PHE A 19 -19.80 -3.08 -13.59
CA PHE A 19 -19.06 -1.88 -14.02
C PHE A 19 -18.01 -2.24 -15.07
N PHE A 20 -17.53 -1.24 -15.82
CA PHE A 20 -16.41 -1.42 -16.74
C PHE A 20 -15.08 -1.32 -15.98
N GLN A 21 -14.18 -2.22 -16.30
CA GLN A 21 -12.81 -2.20 -15.79
C GLN A 21 -11.84 -2.35 -16.94
N GLY A 22 -10.82 -1.50 -16.96
CA GLY A 22 -9.61 -1.69 -17.76
C GLY A 22 -8.46 -2.10 -16.87
N GLY A 23 -7.56 -2.92 -17.38
CA GLY A 23 -6.37 -3.32 -16.61
C GLY A 23 -5.30 -3.93 -17.51
N VAL A 24 -4.10 -4.03 -16.95
CA VAL A 24 -2.95 -4.70 -17.54
C VAL A 24 -2.46 -5.79 -16.60
N GLU A 25 -1.97 -6.86 -17.14
CA GLU A 25 -1.35 -7.96 -16.41
C GLU A 25 -0.04 -8.33 -17.08
N LEU A 26 1.06 -8.24 -16.33
CA LEU A 26 2.39 -8.61 -16.79
C LEU A 26 2.75 -9.97 -16.21
N MET A 27 2.94 -10.96 -17.08
CA MET A 27 3.27 -12.33 -16.69
C MET A 27 4.75 -12.64 -16.96
N ASN A 28 5.32 -13.57 -16.17
CA ASN A 28 6.68 -14.09 -16.34
C ASN A 28 7.80 -13.04 -16.25
N LYS A 29 7.58 -11.94 -15.55
CA LYS A 29 8.60 -10.90 -15.33
C LYS A 29 8.64 -10.51 -13.86
N PRO A 30 9.12 -11.36 -12.95
CA PRO A 30 9.17 -11.10 -11.53
C PRO A 30 10.22 -10.05 -11.18
N GLY A 31 10.02 -9.38 -10.04
CA GLY A 31 10.97 -8.46 -9.43
C GLY A 31 10.96 -7.06 -10.05
N LEU A 32 11.96 -6.27 -9.67
CA LEU A 32 12.05 -4.83 -9.93
C LEU A 32 11.78 -4.42 -11.40
N GLN A 33 12.26 -5.19 -12.36
CA GLN A 33 12.04 -4.85 -13.78
C GLN A 33 10.58 -4.96 -14.20
N GLY A 34 9.86 -5.98 -13.71
CA GLY A 34 8.43 -6.11 -13.94
C GLY A 34 7.63 -5.03 -13.26
N ASP A 35 7.97 -4.74 -12.01
CA ASP A 35 7.34 -3.69 -11.22
C ASP A 35 7.55 -2.30 -11.85
N LYS A 36 8.77 -2.01 -12.31
CA LYS A 36 9.07 -0.78 -13.06
C LYS A 36 8.22 -0.67 -14.33
N GLU A 37 8.12 -1.74 -15.11
CA GLU A 37 7.35 -1.75 -16.37
C GLU A 37 5.87 -1.46 -16.11
N VAL A 38 5.27 -2.11 -15.09
CA VAL A 38 3.88 -1.84 -14.71
C VAL A 38 3.70 -0.39 -14.26
N MET A 39 4.61 0.14 -13.43
CA MET A 39 4.56 1.53 -13.00
C MET A 39 4.69 2.51 -14.17
N THR A 40 5.61 2.25 -15.10
CA THR A 40 5.78 3.07 -16.30
C THR A 40 4.50 3.08 -17.14
N MET A 41 3.88 1.91 -17.39
CA MET A 41 2.60 1.83 -18.10
C MET A 41 1.48 2.63 -17.41
N ILE A 42 1.41 2.56 -16.06
CA ILE A 42 0.45 3.37 -15.32
C ILE A 42 0.73 4.86 -15.57
N GLN A 43 1.94 5.33 -15.37
CA GLN A 43 2.30 6.75 -15.54
C GLN A 43 2.06 7.26 -16.96
N GLU A 44 2.36 6.47 -17.98
CA GLU A 44 2.12 6.80 -19.38
C GLU A 44 0.64 6.81 -19.77
N SER A 45 -0.20 6.01 -19.09
CA SER A 45 -1.64 5.97 -19.36
C SER A 45 -2.41 7.15 -18.77
N LEU A 46 -1.92 7.74 -17.67
CA LEU A 46 -2.63 8.78 -16.92
C LEU A 46 -2.92 10.05 -17.74
N PRO A 47 -2.02 10.57 -18.58
CA PRO A 47 -2.31 11.75 -19.40
C PRO A 47 -3.47 11.56 -20.39
N GLY A 48 -3.71 10.28 -20.81
CA GLY A 48 -4.77 9.92 -21.77
C GLY A 48 -6.19 9.90 -21.19
N ILE A 49 -6.34 9.90 -19.87
CA ILE A 49 -7.66 9.70 -19.22
C ILE A 49 -8.26 11.00 -18.66
N SER A 50 -7.79 12.16 -19.07
CA SER A 50 -8.34 13.48 -18.71
C SER A 50 -8.51 13.75 -17.21
N LEU A 51 -7.81 13.01 -16.35
CA LEU A 51 -7.76 13.26 -14.90
C LEU A 51 -6.75 14.37 -14.59
N LYS A 52 -7.06 15.20 -13.59
CA LYS A 52 -6.20 16.28 -13.15
C LYS A 52 -5.61 15.98 -11.78
N ASN A 53 -4.45 16.56 -11.52
CA ASN A 53 -3.80 16.50 -10.19
C ASN A 53 -3.66 15.09 -9.62
N ILE A 54 -3.30 14.13 -10.48
CA ILE A 54 -3.20 12.72 -10.06
C ILE A 54 -2.05 12.57 -9.06
N LEU A 55 -2.36 11.98 -7.92
CA LEU A 55 -1.42 11.54 -6.90
C LEU A 55 -1.39 10.01 -6.87
N LEU A 56 -0.21 9.42 -6.90
CA LEU A 56 0.00 7.98 -6.79
C LEU A 56 0.53 7.64 -5.40
N GLU A 57 -0.22 6.83 -4.66
CA GLU A 57 0.23 6.27 -3.40
C GLU A 57 0.81 4.88 -3.62
N LEU A 58 2.04 4.64 -3.14
CA LEU A 58 2.71 3.36 -3.13
C LEU A 58 2.72 2.75 -1.74
N GLY A 59 2.33 1.48 -1.64
CA GLY A 59 2.41 0.67 -0.44
C GLY A 59 3.03 -0.70 -0.74
N SER A 60 3.23 -1.51 0.29
CA SER A 60 3.77 -2.86 0.18
C SER A 60 2.88 -3.87 0.89
N ALA A 61 2.36 -4.84 0.12
CA ALA A 61 1.65 -5.97 0.70
C ALA A 61 2.59 -6.86 1.53
N LYS A 62 3.87 -6.97 1.14
CA LYS A 62 4.89 -7.69 1.91
C LYS A 62 5.10 -7.06 3.28
N PHE A 63 5.22 -5.72 3.35
CA PHE A 63 5.31 -4.97 4.59
C PHE A 63 4.08 -5.21 5.47
N TYR A 64 2.89 -5.02 4.91
CA TYR A 64 1.62 -5.24 5.58
C TYR A 64 1.47 -6.68 6.12
N ASN A 65 1.75 -7.68 5.29
CA ASN A 65 1.64 -9.09 5.69
C ASN A 65 2.60 -9.41 6.85
N ARG A 66 3.82 -8.85 6.83
CA ARG A 66 4.77 -9.03 7.92
C ARG A 66 4.27 -8.40 9.22
N LEU A 67 3.64 -7.23 9.18
CA LEU A 67 3.00 -6.65 10.37
C LEU A 67 1.93 -7.57 10.95
N LEU A 68 1.09 -8.19 10.10
CA LEU A 68 0.08 -9.15 10.54
C LEU A 68 0.68 -10.40 11.18
N GLU A 69 1.85 -10.86 10.70
CA GLU A 69 2.58 -11.97 11.33
C GLU A 69 3.10 -11.57 12.71
N LEU A 70 3.68 -10.38 12.84
CA LEU A 70 4.25 -9.89 14.10
C LEU A 70 3.20 -9.70 15.20
N VAL A 71 2.00 -9.25 14.84
CA VAL A 71 0.90 -9.10 15.81
C VAL A 71 0.11 -10.41 16.06
N GLY A 72 0.34 -11.43 15.26
CA GLY A 72 -0.20 -12.78 15.47
C GLY A 72 -1.73 -12.84 15.49
N ASN A 73 -2.31 -13.20 16.65
CA ASN A 73 -3.75 -13.37 16.78
C ASN A 73 -4.55 -12.06 16.69
N GLN A 74 -3.92 -10.91 16.87
CA GLN A 74 -4.54 -9.58 16.81
C GLN A 74 -4.65 -9.02 15.39
N ARG A 75 -4.33 -9.81 14.34
CA ARG A 75 -4.29 -9.38 12.94
C ARG A 75 -5.57 -8.70 12.44
N ASN A 76 -6.74 -9.24 12.80
CA ASN A 76 -8.01 -8.70 12.33
C ASN A 76 -8.28 -7.32 12.93
N GLU A 77 -7.96 -7.13 14.20
CA GLU A 77 -8.10 -5.85 14.88
C GLU A 77 -7.12 -4.81 14.30
N LEU A 78 -5.86 -5.19 14.06
CA LEU A 78 -4.91 -4.30 13.40
C LEU A 78 -5.39 -3.90 11.99
N GLU A 79 -5.92 -4.86 11.20
CA GLU A 79 -6.46 -4.58 9.87
C GLU A 79 -7.59 -3.55 9.93
N ASP A 80 -8.54 -3.68 10.86
CA ASP A 80 -9.65 -2.75 11.02
C ASP A 80 -9.17 -1.34 11.40
N ILE A 81 -8.22 -1.24 12.34
CA ILE A 81 -7.61 0.03 12.75
C ILE A 81 -6.90 0.72 11.59
N LEU A 82 -6.11 -0.02 10.80
CA LEU A 82 -5.40 0.54 9.65
C LEU A 82 -6.36 0.99 8.54
N ARG A 83 -7.46 0.24 8.29
CA ARG A 83 -8.49 0.64 7.31
C ARG A 83 -9.16 1.96 7.69
N LEU A 84 -9.40 2.19 8.96
CA LEU A 84 -10.03 3.40 9.48
C LEU A 84 -9.01 4.51 9.78
N ARG A 85 -7.72 4.20 9.78
CA ARG A 85 -6.62 5.10 10.20
C ARG A 85 -6.86 5.72 11.58
N ASP A 86 -7.42 4.93 12.49
CA ASP A 86 -7.80 5.41 13.81
C ASP A 86 -6.61 5.44 14.76
N ILE A 87 -6.09 6.65 15.00
CA ILE A 87 -4.94 6.88 15.90
C ILE A 87 -5.29 6.49 17.34
N SER A 88 -6.52 6.74 17.78
CA SER A 88 -6.94 6.48 19.16
C SER A 88 -7.06 4.98 19.41
N GLU A 89 -7.67 4.25 18.47
CA GLU A 89 -7.74 2.80 18.56
C GLU A 89 -6.36 2.15 18.42
N MET A 90 -5.46 2.69 17.60
CA MET A 90 -4.07 2.19 17.54
C MET A 90 -3.35 2.35 18.88
N LYS A 91 -3.51 3.48 19.57
CA LYS A 91 -2.95 3.67 20.92
C LYS A 91 -3.49 2.67 21.93
N ARG A 92 -4.81 2.40 21.89
CA ARG A 92 -5.43 1.37 22.75
C ARG A 92 -4.93 -0.02 22.41
N PHE A 93 -4.83 -0.33 21.13
CA PHE A 93 -4.33 -1.61 20.62
C PHE A 93 -2.92 -1.90 21.14
N VAL A 94 -2.00 -0.95 21.02
CA VAL A 94 -0.63 -1.10 21.53
C VAL A 94 -0.62 -1.22 23.05
N SER A 95 -1.38 -0.39 23.78
CA SER A 95 -1.36 -0.39 25.26
C SER A 95 -1.93 -1.66 25.90
N LYS A 96 -2.82 -2.36 25.20
CA LYS A 96 -3.42 -3.61 25.74
C LYS A 96 -2.66 -4.88 25.38
N ASN A 97 -1.71 -4.80 24.45
CA ASN A 97 -0.90 -5.92 24.00
C ASN A 97 0.55 -5.76 24.44
N ASP A 98 1.20 -6.86 24.76
CA ASP A 98 2.61 -6.88 25.20
C ASP A 98 3.53 -7.15 23.99
N PHE A 99 3.64 -6.15 23.09
CA PHE A 99 4.58 -6.22 21.98
C PHE A 99 5.94 -5.63 22.35
N GLU A 100 6.98 -5.99 21.60
CA GLU A 100 8.27 -5.33 21.74
C GLU A 100 8.19 -3.83 21.46
N GLU A 101 9.02 -3.03 22.16
CA GLU A 101 8.98 -1.57 22.08
C GLU A 101 9.18 -1.05 20.65
N SER A 102 10.05 -1.69 19.87
CA SER A 102 10.28 -1.36 18.47
C SER A 102 9.02 -1.54 17.61
N LEU A 103 8.25 -2.61 17.84
CA LEU A 103 6.98 -2.86 17.17
C LEU A 103 5.91 -1.87 17.64
N ASN A 104 5.86 -1.55 18.93
CA ASN A 104 4.94 -0.56 19.47
C ASN A 104 5.10 0.80 18.78
N GLN A 105 6.34 1.29 18.69
CA GLN A 105 6.65 2.57 18.04
C GLN A 105 6.30 2.55 16.55
N LEU A 106 6.56 1.44 15.86
CA LEU A 106 6.18 1.26 14.47
C LEU A 106 4.64 1.34 14.31
N LEU A 107 3.89 0.52 15.06
CA LEU A 107 2.44 0.47 14.99
C LEU A 107 1.79 1.84 15.25
N LEU A 108 2.25 2.54 16.29
CA LEU A 108 1.74 3.89 16.62
C LEU A 108 1.93 4.91 15.49
N SER A 109 2.94 4.74 14.65
CA SER A 109 3.20 5.63 13.52
C SER A 109 2.32 5.35 12.30
N LEU A 110 1.88 4.08 12.08
CA LEU A 110 1.25 3.64 10.84
C LEU A 110 0.00 4.42 10.41
N PRO A 111 -0.93 4.84 11.31
CA PRO A 111 -2.13 5.56 10.86
C PRO A 111 -1.83 6.88 10.14
N THR A 112 -0.65 7.46 10.38
CA THR A 112 -0.20 8.72 9.76
C THR A 112 1.06 8.55 8.91
N CYS A 113 1.45 7.31 8.64
CA CYS A 113 2.71 6.99 7.96
C CYS A 113 2.55 7.08 6.44
N PHE A 114 2.39 8.30 5.94
CA PHE A 114 2.37 8.61 4.52
C PHE A 114 3.22 9.86 4.22
N GLY A 115 3.92 9.87 3.09
CA GLY A 115 4.83 10.98 2.74
C GLY A 115 5.71 10.66 1.53
N ASN A 116 6.70 11.52 1.32
CA ASN A 116 7.69 11.40 0.25
C ASN A 116 8.76 10.33 0.57
N ILE A 117 9.83 10.29 -0.21
CA ILE A 117 10.95 9.33 -0.05
C ILE A 117 11.64 9.44 1.32
N ASP A 118 11.63 10.61 1.96
CA ASP A 118 12.24 10.79 3.28
C ASP A 118 11.55 9.94 4.34
N LEU A 119 10.25 9.66 4.16
CA LEU A 119 9.51 8.74 5.02
C LEU A 119 10.13 7.33 4.99
N LEU A 120 10.45 6.81 3.79
CA LEU A 120 11.08 5.49 3.68
C LEU A 120 12.43 5.45 4.42
N HIS A 121 13.27 6.47 4.23
CA HIS A 121 14.56 6.55 4.91
C HIS A 121 14.38 6.55 6.43
N GLN A 122 13.48 7.40 6.96
CA GLN A 122 13.21 7.46 8.39
C GLN A 122 12.66 6.14 8.95
N MET A 123 11.85 5.42 8.18
CA MET A 123 11.30 4.14 8.60
C MET A 123 12.34 3.03 8.55
N MET A 124 13.23 3.04 7.55
CA MET A 124 14.35 2.09 7.47
C MET A 124 15.31 2.27 8.64
N ASP A 125 15.60 3.50 9.06
CA ASP A 125 16.47 3.79 10.21
C ASP A 125 15.89 3.28 11.55
N LYS A 126 14.59 3.23 11.67
CA LYS A 126 13.87 2.81 12.90
C LYS A 126 13.51 1.32 12.92
N CYS A 127 13.44 0.69 11.77
CA CYS A 127 12.97 -0.68 11.64
C CYS A 127 14.10 -1.67 11.94
N GLN A 128 13.82 -2.66 12.80
CA GLN A 128 14.77 -3.73 13.15
C GLN A 128 14.44 -5.07 12.51
N ASP A 129 13.21 -5.26 12.04
CA ASP A 129 12.79 -6.50 11.39
C ASP A 129 13.32 -6.57 9.96
N SER A 130 14.07 -7.61 9.63
CA SER A 130 14.72 -7.77 8.32
C SER A 130 13.73 -7.91 7.15
N VAL A 131 12.55 -8.48 7.39
CA VAL A 131 11.52 -8.63 6.35
C VAL A 131 10.85 -7.30 6.05
N LEU A 132 10.54 -6.51 7.09
CA LEU A 132 10.03 -5.14 6.92
C LEU A 132 11.07 -4.25 6.22
N LEU A 133 12.34 -4.31 6.62
CA LEU A 133 13.43 -3.59 5.95
C LEU A 133 13.55 -3.97 4.47
N GLY A 134 13.48 -5.27 4.16
CA GLY A 134 13.48 -5.74 2.77
C GLY A 134 12.31 -5.20 1.96
N ALA A 135 11.10 -5.12 2.55
CA ALA A 135 9.94 -4.55 1.89
C ALA A 135 10.07 -3.03 1.64
N LEU A 136 10.66 -2.29 2.58
CA LEU A 136 10.95 -0.85 2.41
C LEU A 136 12.02 -0.63 1.33
N GLN A 137 13.06 -1.48 1.29
CA GLN A 137 14.09 -1.42 0.26
C GLN A 137 13.52 -1.69 -1.13
N GLU A 138 12.62 -2.67 -1.29
CA GLU A 138 11.94 -2.95 -2.55
C GLU A 138 11.12 -1.75 -3.05
N LEU A 139 10.40 -1.04 -2.15
CA LEU A 139 9.69 0.19 -2.49
C LEU A 139 10.64 1.32 -2.92
N LYS A 140 11.76 1.47 -2.21
CA LYS A 140 12.80 2.45 -2.53
C LYS A 140 13.43 2.17 -3.87
N ASP A 141 13.83 0.93 -4.13
CA ASP A 141 14.45 0.52 -5.40
C ASP A 141 13.50 0.74 -6.58
N LEU A 142 12.21 0.42 -6.40
CA LEU A 142 11.19 0.70 -7.41
C LEU A 142 11.12 2.22 -7.69
N TYR A 143 10.98 3.04 -6.66
CA TYR A 143 10.90 4.49 -6.80
C TYR A 143 12.15 5.07 -7.48
N GLU A 144 13.35 4.64 -7.08
CA GLU A 144 14.62 5.11 -7.65
C GLU A 144 14.76 4.71 -9.12
N SER A 145 14.20 3.58 -9.51
CA SER A 145 14.24 3.08 -10.90
C SER A 145 13.32 3.84 -11.86
N LEU A 146 12.34 4.59 -11.36
CA LEU A 146 11.37 5.32 -12.18
C LEU A 146 11.98 6.57 -12.80
N ASP A 147 11.63 6.83 -14.06
CA ASP A 147 12.07 8.03 -14.78
C ASP A 147 11.35 9.30 -14.29
N SER A 148 10.06 9.18 -13.95
CA SER A 148 9.30 10.25 -13.31
C SER A 148 8.94 9.86 -11.87
N LYS A 149 9.23 10.77 -10.95
CA LYS A 149 8.96 10.62 -9.51
C LYS A 149 7.93 11.62 -9.00
N GLU A 150 7.40 12.44 -9.92
CA GLU A 150 6.42 13.45 -9.58
C GLU A 150 5.13 12.81 -9.09
N LYS A 151 4.55 13.42 -8.04
CA LYS A 151 3.25 13.02 -7.48
C LYS A 151 3.19 11.57 -6.99
N ILE A 152 4.33 11.01 -6.59
CA ILE A 152 4.40 9.73 -5.91
C ILE A 152 4.61 9.98 -4.42
N ILE A 153 3.78 9.36 -3.59
CA ILE A 153 3.95 9.29 -2.14
C ILE A 153 3.89 7.84 -1.68
N PHE A 154 4.41 7.59 -0.50
CA PHE A 154 4.36 6.28 0.15
C PHE A 154 3.31 6.27 1.24
N ASP A 155 2.61 5.16 1.38
CA ASP A 155 1.65 4.88 2.45
C ASP A 155 1.94 3.50 3.04
N LEU A 156 2.62 3.49 4.20
CA LEU A 156 2.99 2.25 4.87
C LEU A 156 1.85 1.65 5.72
N GLY A 157 0.78 2.42 5.94
CA GLY A 157 -0.46 1.94 6.53
C GLY A 157 -1.48 1.41 5.50
N MET A 158 -1.10 1.31 4.22
CA MET A 158 -1.99 0.84 3.17
C MET A 158 -2.40 -0.62 3.38
N VAL A 159 -3.72 -0.87 3.46
CA VAL A 159 -4.27 -2.22 3.56
C VAL A 159 -4.60 -2.76 2.17
N PRO A 160 -4.13 -3.97 1.82
CA PRO A 160 -4.44 -4.60 0.54
C PRO A 160 -5.94 -4.77 0.34
N THR A 161 -6.43 -4.51 -0.88
CA THR A 161 -7.82 -4.79 -1.24
C THR A 161 -8.06 -6.30 -1.37
N MET A 162 -7.04 -7.04 -1.83
CA MET A 162 -7.08 -8.49 -1.99
C MET A 162 -5.99 -9.15 -1.16
N LYS A 163 -6.37 -10.20 -0.42
CA LYS A 163 -5.46 -10.91 0.51
C LYS A 163 -4.30 -11.65 -0.17
N TYR A 164 -4.37 -11.86 -1.47
CA TYR A 164 -3.33 -12.56 -2.24
C TYR A 164 -2.21 -11.66 -2.77
N TYR A 165 -2.28 -10.35 -2.52
CA TYR A 165 -1.19 -9.45 -2.91
C TYR A 165 0.06 -9.71 -2.10
N THR A 166 1.23 -9.71 -2.77
CA THR A 166 2.54 -10.01 -2.17
C THR A 166 3.60 -8.96 -2.46
N GLY A 167 3.42 -8.14 -3.48
CA GLY A 167 4.37 -7.13 -3.93
C GLY A 167 3.98 -5.71 -3.53
N PHE A 168 4.36 -4.74 -4.36
CA PHE A 168 3.92 -3.36 -4.18
C PHE A 168 2.44 -3.19 -4.51
N MET A 169 1.86 -2.16 -3.94
CA MET A 169 0.47 -1.76 -4.17
C MET A 169 0.46 -0.30 -4.60
N ILE A 170 -0.50 0.04 -5.47
CA ILE A 170 -0.68 1.41 -5.93
C ILE A 170 -2.13 1.82 -5.86
N LYS A 171 -2.38 3.07 -5.45
CA LYS A 171 -3.66 3.75 -5.58
C LYS A 171 -3.45 5.09 -6.25
N GLY A 172 -4.35 5.44 -7.15
CA GLY A 172 -4.39 6.74 -7.79
C GLY A 172 -5.53 7.59 -7.23
N TYR A 173 -5.26 8.86 -6.96
CA TYR A 173 -6.25 9.87 -6.56
C TYR A 173 -6.21 11.00 -7.56
N SER A 174 -7.37 11.57 -7.86
CA SER A 174 -7.51 12.76 -8.72
C SER A 174 -8.61 13.67 -8.16
N ASP A 175 -8.53 14.95 -8.50
CA ASP A 175 -9.61 15.92 -8.26
C ASP A 175 -10.82 15.63 -9.15
#